data_1fcda8bfd460952b027cdee58c57d264
#
_entry.id   1fcda8bfd460952b027cdee58c57d264
#
_cell.length_a   1.000
_cell.length_b   1.000
_cell.length_c   1.000
_cell.angle_alpha   90.00
_cell.angle_beta   90.00
_cell.angle_gamma   90.00
#
_symmetry.space_group_name_H-M   'P 1'
#
loop_
_entity.id
_entity.type
_entity.pdbx_description
1 polymer ?
#
loop_
_entity_poly.entity_id
_entity_poly.type
_entity_poly.pdbx_seq_one_letter_code
_entity_poly.pdbx_strand_id
1 'polypeptide(L)'
;MYRGVKRALDFITALLALIVLSPLLAITALAVKLDSKGPAIFKQQRLGLHGKTFWIYKFRSMCQGAEHTGTGVYSGADDMRVTRVGKLLRVTSMDELPQLVNILKGDMSFIGPRPPLTYHPWPLSDYTSAQLHMFDVRPGITGWAQVHGRKDVEWHHRIELNCWYVDHMSLALDVRILFVTAFKVLKNEDNVNTGETLARDDAQAQETVMKR
;
A
#
# COMPACT_ATOMS: atom_id res chain seq x y z
N MET A 1 -7.10 6.44 23.86
CA MET A 1 -5.73 6.75 24.32
C MET A 1 -4.64 6.23 23.36
N TYR A 2 -4.64 4.97 22.93
CA TYR A 2 -3.60 4.40 22.04
C TYR A 2 -3.42 5.16 20.71
N ARG A 3 -4.50 5.56 20.01
CA ARG A 3 -4.42 6.30 18.72
C ARG A 3 -3.59 7.59 18.79
N GLY A 4 -3.63 8.32 19.92
CA GLY A 4 -2.83 9.54 20.12
C GLY A 4 -1.35 9.22 20.32
N VAL A 5 -1.03 8.24 21.17
CA VAL A 5 0.35 7.78 21.38
C VAL A 5 0.94 7.24 20.08
N LYS A 6 0.19 6.39 19.35
CA LYS A 6 0.58 5.88 18.03
C LYS A 6 0.91 7.02 17.07
N ARG A 7 0.09 8.07 17.00
CA ARG A 7 0.34 9.22 16.12
C ARG A 7 1.65 9.94 16.45
N ALA A 8 1.95 10.14 17.73
CA ALA A 8 3.21 10.75 18.17
C ALA A 8 4.41 9.87 17.79
N LEU A 9 4.33 8.56 18.02
CA LEU A 9 5.35 7.60 17.63
C LEU A 9 5.55 7.58 16.11
N ASP A 10 4.48 7.51 15.32
CA ASP A 10 4.52 7.56 13.86
C ASP A 10 5.26 8.82 13.38
N PHE A 11 4.93 9.99 13.93
CA PHE A 11 5.53 11.26 13.53
C PHE A 11 7.03 11.29 13.84
N ILE A 12 7.41 10.97 15.08
CA ILE A 12 8.81 10.99 15.52
C ILE A 12 9.64 10.00 14.71
N THR A 13 9.15 8.77 14.57
CA THR A 13 9.87 7.72 13.83
C THR A 13 10.00 8.07 12.34
N ALA A 14 8.95 8.61 11.72
CA ALA A 14 9.01 9.02 10.32
C ALA A 14 9.98 10.19 10.10
N LEU A 15 10.02 11.15 11.03
CA LEU A 15 10.96 12.28 10.98
C LEU A 15 12.41 11.79 11.06
N LEU A 16 12.71 10.96 12.04
CA LEU A 16 14.05 10.38 12.22
C LEU A 16 14.45 9.52 11.01
N ALA A 17 13.52 8.68 10.52
CA ALA A 17 13.76 7.86 9.34
C ALA A 17 14.04 8.72 8.09
N LEU A 18 13.32 9.81 7.86
CA LEU A 18 13.58 10.71 6.74
C LEU A 18 14.94 11.38 6.84
N ILE A 19 15.36 11.80 8.04
CA ILE A 19 16.69 12.41 8.24
C ILE A 19 17.78 11.38 7.94
N VAL A 20 17.70 10.19 8.55
CA VAL A 20 18.70 9.14 8.40
C VAL A 20 18.77 8.61 6.97
N LEU A 21 17.61 8.40 6.34
CA LEU A 21 17.53 7.84 4.98
C LEU A 21 17.63 8.91 3.87
N SER A 22 17.77 10.19 4.20
CA SER A 22 17.82 11.26 3.20
C SER A 22 18.89 11.07 2.11
N PRO A 23 20.14 10.61 2.40
CA PRO A 23 21.10 10.35 1.34
C PRO A 23 20.66 9.21 0.42
N LEU A 24 20.11 8.13 1.00
CA LEU A 24 19.60 6.99 0.24
C LEU A 24 18.42 7.40 -0.65
N LEU A 25 17.48 8.22 -0.12
CA LEU A 25 16.37 8.74 -0.89
C LEU A 25 16.83 9.60 -2.07
N ALA A 26 17.85 10.45 -1.87
CA ALA A 26 18.43 11.27 -2.92
C ALA A 26 19.08 10.42 -4.02
N ILE A 27 19.90 9.44 -3.64
CA ILE A 27 20.55 8.52 -4.59
C ILE A 27 19.48 7.71 -5.35
N THR A 28 18.46 7.21 -4.67
CA THR A 28 17.36 6.48 -5.31
C THR A 28 16.58 7.36 -6.28
N ALA A 29 16.29 8.61 -5.91
CA ALA A 29 15.63 9.56 -6.81
C ALA A 29 16.44 9.82 -8.08
N LEU A 30 17.76 9.97 -7.94
CA LEU A 30 18.67 10.14 -9.07
C LEU A 30 18.69 8.89 -9.97
N ALA A 31 18.83 7.70 -9.38
CA ALA A 31 18.80 6.43 -10.12
C ALA A 31 17.51 6.25 -10.93
N VAL A 32 16.34 6.54 -10.33
CA VAL A 32 15.04 6.50 -11.02
C VAL A 32 14.97 7.50 -12.18
N LYS A 33 15.56 8.69 -12.02
CA LYS A 33 15.60 9.72 -13.06
C LYS A 33 16.49 9.32 -14.24
N LEU A 34 17.60 8.65 -13.96
CA LEU A 34 18.53 8.19 -15.00
C LEU A 34 18.01 6.95 -15.74
N ASP A 35 17.25 6.08 -15.07
CA ASP A 35 16.75 4.83 -15.64
C ASP A 35 15.59 5.03 -16.62
N SER A 36 14.74 6.04 -16.42
CA SER A 36 13.57 6.28 -17.28
C SER A 36 13.13 7.75 -17.27
N LYS A 37 12.45 8.18 -18.35
CA LYS A 37 11.93 9.56 -18.49
C LYS A 37 10.77 9.81 -17.51
N GLY A 38 10.71 11.00 -16.90
CA GLY A 38 9.62 11.48 -16.04
C GLY A 38 10.05 11.81 -14.62
N PRO A 39 9.10 12.12 -13.69
CA PRO A 39 9.40 12.48 -12.30
C PRO A 39 9.92 11.28 -11.51
N ALA A 40 10.81 11.48 -10.53
CA ALA A 40 11.29 10.40 -9.66
C ALA A 40 10.20 9.88 -8.73
N ILE A 41 9.28 10.76 -8.31
CA ILE A 41 8.17 10.46 -7.42
C ILE A 41 6.89 10.25 -8.24
N PHE A 42 6.30 9.08 -8.07
CA PHE A 42 4.96 8.74 -8.53
C PHE A 42 3.94 9.15 -7.46
N LYS A 43 2.83 9.70 -7.90
CA LYS A 43 1.71 10.13 -7.04
C LYS A 43 0.42 9.49 -7.52
N GLN A 44 -0.37 8.96 -6.58
CA GLN A 44 -1.66 8.35 -6.90
C GLN A 44 -2.67 8.67 -5.80
N GLN A 45 -3.92 8.91 -6.18
CA GLN A 45 -4.98 9.14 -5.20
C GLN A 45 -5.42 7.83 -4.55
N ARG A 46 -5.58 7.89 -3.24
CA ARG A 46 -6.02 6.76 -2.41
C ARG A 46 -7.07 7.24 -1.40
N LEU A 47 -7.89 6.29 -0.93
CA LEU A 47 -8.81 6.52 0.19
C LEU A 47 -8.04 6.36 1.51
N GLY A 48 -8.22 7.33 2.40
CA GLY A 48 -7.58 7.38 3.71
C GLY A 48 -8.58 7.50 4.85
N LEU A 49 -8.16 8.15 5.94
CA LEU A 49 -8.97 8.36 7.15
C LEU A 49 -10.35 8.96 6.79
N HIS A 50 -11.42 8.32 7.30
CA HIS A 50 -12.81 8.68 7.05
C HIS A 50 -13.20 8.76 5.56
N GLY A 51 -12.57 7.92 4.72
CA GLY A 51 -12.82 7.89 3.28
C GLY A 51 -12.31 9.10 2.51
N LYS A 52 -11.57 10.02 3.15
CA LYS A 52 -11.00 11.20 2.48
C LYS A 52 -9.87 10.79 1.56
N THR A 53 -9.85 11.38 0.37
CA THR A 53 -8.77 11.13 -0.60
C THR A 53 -7.48 11.84 -0.18
N PHE A 54 -6.35 11.19 -0.43
CA PHE A 54 -5.03 11.78 -0.27
C PHE A 54 -4.09 11.29 -1.39
N TRP A 55 -2.96 12.00 -1.59
CA TRP A 55 -1.92 11.61 -2.53
C TRP A 55 -0.87 10.76 -1.85
N ILE A 56 -0.80 9.45 -2.20
CA ILE A 56 0.30 8.59 -1.78
C ILE A 56 1.55 8.89 -2.61
N TYR A 57 2.73 8.88 -1.99
CA TYR A 57 4.01 9.11 -2.63
C TYR A 57 4.81 7.82 -2.70
N LYS A 58 5.33 7.50 -3.89
CA LYS A 58 6.23 6.36 -4.12
C LYS A 58 7.36 6.77 -5.06
N PHE A 59 8.47 6.05 -5.03
CA PHE A 59 9.39 6.13 -6.16
C PHE A 59 8.75 5.50 -7.38
N ARG A 60 8.95 6.11 -8.54
CA ARG A 60 8.48 5.55 -9.80
C ARG A 60 9.24 4.27 -10.12
N SER A 61 8.55 3.15 -10.15
CA SER A 61 9.08 1.82 -10.47
C SER A 61 8.62 1.31 -11.84
N MET A 62 7.76 2.06 -12.55
CA MET A 62 7.21 1.72 -13.87
C MET A 62 7.41 2.87 -14.84
N CYS A 63 7.31 2.58 -16.13
CA CYS A 63 7.29 3.61 -17.18
C CYS A 63 6.16 4.61 -16.96
N GLN A 64 6.32 5.82 -17.47
CA GLN A 64 5.28 6.85 -17.35
C GLN A 64 3.99 6.41 -18.07
N GLY A 65 2.83 6.59 -17.42
CA GLY A 65 1.53 6.18 -17.96
C GLY A 65 1.22 4.69 -17.83
N ALA A 66 2.04 3.92 -17.14
CA ALA A 66 1.87 2.46 -16.98
C ALA A 66 0.51 2.05 -16.37
N GLU A 67 -0.10 2.91 -15.57
CA GLU A 67 -1.42 2.65 -14.97
C GLU A 67 -2.58 2.64 -15.98
N HIS A 68 -2.35 3.21 -17.18
CA HIS A 68 -3.33 3.27 -18.26
C HIS A 68 -3.05 2.28 -19.40
N THR A 69 -2.05 1.40 -19.24
CA THR A 69 -1.61 0.46 -20.26
C THR A 69 -1.54 -0.97 -19.73
N GLY A 70 -1.65 -1.95 -20.62
CA GLY A 70 -1.54 -3.37 -20.29
C GLY A 70 -2.60 -3.82 -19.28
N THR A 71 -2.17 -4.45 -18.20
CA THR A 71 -3.04 -4.97 -17.13
C THR A 71 -3.51 -3.89 -16.12
N GLY A 72 -3.34 -2.60 -16.44
CA GLY A 72 -3.77 -1.50 -15.58
C GLY A 72 -3.11 -1.53 -14.20
N VAL A 73 -3.93 -1.65 -13.14
CA VAL A 73 -3.50 -1.64 -11.73
C VAL A 73 -2.73 -2.89 -11.33
N TYR A 74 -2.89 -3.98 -12.05
CA TYR A 74 -2.25 -5.25 -11.76
C TYR A 74 -0.85 -5.33 -12.38
N SER A 75 0.08 -5.92 -11.68
CA SER A 75 1.47 -6.07 -12.14
C SER A 75 1.97 -7.47 -11.76
N GLY A 76 2.15 -8.30 -12.78
CA GLY A 76 2.74 -9.64 -12.65
C GLY A 76 4.26 -9.60 -12.48
N ALA A 77 4.87 -10.79 -12.40
CA ALA A 77 6.31 -10.96 -12.22
C ALA A 77 7.13 -10.36 -13.38
N ASP A 78 6.67 -10.56 -14.61
CA ASP A 78 7.36 -10.18 -15.85
C ASP A 78 6.70 -8.97 -16.53
N ASP A 79 6.16 -8.04 -15.76
CA ASP A 79 5.50 -6.85 -16.27
C ASP A 79 6.51 -5.93 -16.99
N MET A 80 6.42 -5.87 -18.31
CA MET A 80 7.28 -5.07 -19.19
C MET A 80 7.28 -3.57 -18.89
N ARG A 81 6.29 -3.08 -18.14
CA ARG A 81 6.18 -1.68 -17.71
C ARG A 81 7.14 -1.34 -16.57
N VAL A 82 7.66 -2.36 -15.86
CA VAL A 82 8.59 -2.18 -14.73
C VAL A 82 9.97 -1.83 -15.25
N THR A 83 10.54 -0.72 -14.79
CA THR A 83 11.89 -0.28 -15.17
C THR A 83 12.97 -1.14 -14.48
N ARG A 84 14.23 -1.07 -14.94
CA ARG A 84 15.34 -1.84 -14.34
C ARG A 84 15.54 -1.49 -12.87
N VAL A 85 15.66 -0.19 -12.56
CA VAL A 85 15.74 0.29 -11.18
C VAL A 85 14.44 -0.02 -10.44
N GLY A 86 13.28 0.11 -11.08
CA GLY A 86 11.98 -0.19 -10.53
C GLY A 86 11.85 -1.65 -10.06
N LYS A 87 12.46 -2.60 -10.77
CA LYS A 87 12.49 -4.01 -10.35
C LYS A 87 13.20 -4.18 -8.99
N LEU A 88 14.37 -3.56 -8.83
CA LEU A 88 15.10 -3.57 -7.57
C LEU A 88 14.30 -2.91 -6.44
N LEU A 89 13.71 -1.73 -6.69
CA LEU A 89 12.93 -1.00 -5.70
C LEU A 89 11.72 -1.80 -5.20
N ARG A 90 11.05 -2.52 -6.09
CA ARG A 90 9.89 -3.37 -5.75
C ARG A 90 10.30 -4.59 -4.91
N VAL A 91 11.38 -5.27 -5.29
CA VAL A 91 11.90 -6.43 -4.54
C VAL A 91 12.29 -6.04 -3.11
N THR A 92 12.92 -4.86 -2.96
CA THR A 92 13.35 -4.34 -1.64
C THR A 92 12.29 -3.52 -0.92
N SER A 93 11.11 -3.28 -1.54
CA SER A 93 10.07 -2.37 -1.05
C SER A 93 10.54 -0.92 -0.83
N MET A 94 11.69 -0.55 -1.38
CA MET A 94 12.24 0.81 -1.28
C MET A 94 11.40 1.84 -2.05
N ASP A 95 10.60 1.39 -3.02
CA ASP A 95 9.66 2.26 -3.73
C ASP A 95 8.64 2.92 -2.79
N GLU A 96 8.38 2.35 -1.63
CA GLU A 96 7.42 2.86 -0.65
C GLU A 96 8.02 3.87 0.36
N LEU A 97 9.35 4.04 0.41
CA LEU A 97 10.00 4.96 1.36
C LEU A 97 9.49 6.42 1.31
N PRO A 98 9.12 7.00 0.15
CA PRO A 98 8.53 8.34 0.12
C PRO A 98 7.23 8.49 0.89
N GLN A 99 6.53 7.39 1.25
CA GLN A 99 5.34 7.43 2.10
C GLN A 99 5.65 7.92 3.53
N LEU A 100 6.90 7.95 3.96
CA LEU A 100 7.31 8.61 5.20
C LEU A 100 6.85 10.08 5.25
N VAL A 101 6.80 10.74 4.10
CA VAL A 101 6.24 12.11 3.98
C VAL A 101 4.73 12.10 4.24
N ASN A 102 4.00 11.08 3.78
CA ASN A 102 2.57 10.95 4.08
C ASN A 102 2.33 10.72 5.58
N ILE A 103 3.22 9.97 6.25
CA ILE A 103 3.13 9.79 7.71
C ILE A 103 3.34 11.13 8.41
N LEU A 104 4.36 11.91 8.04
CA LEU A 104 4.59 13.23 8.64
C LEU A 104 3.39 14.17 8.45
N LYS A 105 2.82 14.21 7.26
CA LYS A 105 1.62 15.00 6.96
C LYS A 105 0.38 14.55 7.73
N GLY A 106 0.35 13.32 8.23
CA GLY A 106 -0.79 12.75 8.92
C GLY A 106 -1.80 12.06 8.02
N ASP A 107 -1.48 11.87 6.73
CA ASP A 107 -2.29 11.10 5.79
C ASP A 107 -2.23 9.60 6.11
N MET A 108 -1.07 9.11 6.61
CA MET A 108 -0.77 7.71 6.86
C MET A 108 -0.16 7.46 8.25
N SER A 109 -0.03 6.19 8.59
CA SER A 109 0.67 5.59 9.72
C SER A 109 1.68 4.55 9.20
N PHE A 110 2.62 4.09 10.02
CA PHE A 110 3.43 2.91 9.66
C PHE A 110 2.54 1.67 9.53
N ILE A 111 1.61 1.48 10.49
CA ILE A 111 0.75 0.31 10.54
C ILE A 111 -0.71 0.73 10.50
N GLY A 112 -1.46 0.12 9.59
CA GLY A 112 -2.87 0.39 9.39
C GLY A 112 -3.45 -0.36 8.20
N PRO A 113 -4.74 -0.21 7.91
CA PRO A 113 -5.36 -0.72 6.70
C PRO A 113 -4.64 -0.24 5.44
N ARG A 114 -4.49 -1.12 4.44
CA ARG A 114 -3.91 -0.71 3.16
C ARG A 114 -4.85 0.26 2.44
N PRO A 115 -4.40 1.45 2.01
CA PRO A 115 -5.27 2.40 1.35
C PRO A 115 -5.65 1.92 -0.06
N PRO A 116 -6.95 1.67 -0.34
CA PRO A 116 -7.42 1.30 -1.67
C PRO A 116 -7.36 2.48 -2.63
N LEU A 117 -7.43 2.21 -3.94
CA LEU A 117 -7.65 3.24 -4.95
C LEU A 117 -9.05 3.86 -4.79
N THR A 118 -9.25 5.04 -5.33
CA THR A 118 -10.55 5.73 -5.25
C THR A 118 -11.65 5.04 -6.06
N TYR A 119 -11.27 4.16 -6.98
CA TYR A 119 -12.17 3.43 -7.90
C TYR A 119 -11.99 1.91 -7.86
N HIS A 120 -11.02 1.38 -7.10
CA HIS A 120 -10.71 -0.05 -7.08
C HIS A 120 -10.42 -0.52 -5.64
N PRO A 121 -10.99 -1.62 -5.17
CA PRO A 121 -11.83 -2.61 -5.88
C PRO A 121 -13.16 -2.07 -6.38
N TRP A 122 -13.75 -1.11 -5.69
CA TRP A 122 -14.96 -0.37 -6.04
C TRP A 122 -14.91 1.05 -5.45
N PRO A 123 -15.75 2.00 -5.94
CA PRO A 123 -15.82 3.34 -5.38
C PRO A 123 -16.33 3.33 -3.93
N LEU A 124 -16.01 4.37 -3.16
CA LEU A 124 -16.35 4.45 -1.73
C LEU A 124 -17.86 4.31 -1.46
N SER A 125 -18.72 4.73 -2.40
CA SER A 125 -20.17 4.60 -2.30
C SER A 125 -20.68 3.16 -2.19
N ASP A 126 -19.89 2.21 -2.68
CA ASP A 126 -20.30 0.80 -2.79
C ASP A 126 -19.81 -0.04 -1.59
N TYR A 127 -19.07 0.59 -0.65
CA TYR A 127 -18.69 -0.04 0.60
C TYR A 127 -19.88 -0.13 1.55
N THR A 128 -20.10 -1.29 2.14
CA THR A 128 -21.09 -1.46 3.22
C THR A 128 -20.65 -0.71 4.48
N SER A 129 -21.60 -0.42 5.38
CA SER A 129 -21.31 0.23 6.67
C SER A 129 -20.24 -0.53 7.49
N ALA A 130 -20.27 -1.86 7.45
CA ALA A 130 -19.26 -2.70 8.11
C ALA A 130 -17.88 -2.54 7.48
N GLN A 131 -17.80 -2.46 6.16
CA GLN A 131 -16.55 -2.29 5.42
C GLN A 131 -15.95 -0.87 5.58
N LEU A 132 -16.81 0.15 5.73
CA LEU A 132 -16.38 1.53 5.98
C LEU A 132 -15.59 1.67 7.27
N HIS A 133 -15.77 0.74 8.22
CA HIS A 133 -15.03 0.71 9.48
C HIS A 133 -13.50 0.67 9.31
N MET A 134 -13.00 0.09 8.23
CA MET A 134 -11.56 0.12 7.93
C MET A 134 -10.99 1.54 7.78
N PHE A 135 -11.82 2.53 7.48
CA PHE A 135 -11.42 3.92 7.32
C PHE A 135 -11.47 4.75 8.61
N ASP A 136 -11.82 4.16 9.76
CA ASP A 136 -11.85 4.85 11.06
C ASP A 136 -10.47 5.13 11.63
N VAL A 137 -9.44 4.63 10.98
CA VAL A 137 -8.03 4.85 11.31
C VAL A 137 -7.23 5.24 10.07
N ARG A 138 -6.04 5.82 10.29
CA ARG A 138 -5.13 6.14 9.18
C ARG A 138 -4.66 4.87 8.49
N PRO A 139 -4.59 4.87 7.16
CA PRO A 139 -4.01 3.76 6.41
C PRO A 139 -2.52 3.60 6.73
N GLY A 140 -2.02 2.36 6.60
CA GLY A 140 -0.63 2.03 6.89
C GLY A 140 0.22 1.75 5.64
N ILE A 141 1.54 1.89 5.78
CA ILE A 141 2.51 1.34 4.82
C ILE A 141 2.42 -0.19 4.87
N THR A 142 2.37 -0.74 6.08
CA THR A 142 2.06 -2.15 6.33
C THR A 142 0.86 -2.30 7.26
N GLY A 143 0.36 -3.52 7.44
CA GLY A 143 -0.80 -3.78 8.30
C GLY A 143 -1.17 -5.25 8.35
N TRP A 144 -2.22 -5.56 9.09
CA TRP A 144 -2.66 -6.93 9.36
C TRP A 144 -2.99 -7.70 8.09
N ALA A 145 -3.72 -7.11 7.16
CA ALA A 145 -4.02 -7.73 5.87
C ALA A 145 -2.76 -8.00 5.03
N GLN A 146 -1.77 -7.09 5.07
CA GLN A 146 -0.53 -7.26 4.31
C GLN A 146 0.33 -8.40 4.85
N VAL A 147 0.31 -8.67 6.15
CA VAL A 147 1.07 -9.78 6.74
C VAL A 147 0.35 -11.13 6.66
N HIS A 148 -0.94 -11.17 6.28
CA HIS A 148 -1.74 -12.37 6.12
C HIS A 148 -2.02 -12.77 4.65
N GLY A 149 -1.25 -12.25 3.68
CA GLY A 149 -1.37 -12.59 2.28
C GLY A 149 -1.50 -11.36 1.38
N ARG A 150 -0.39 -10.68 1.15
CA ARG A 150 -0.24 -9.39 0.47
C ARG A 150 -1.10 -9.17 -0.78
N LYS A 151 -0.87 -9.99 -1.81
CA LYS A 151 -1.46 -9.80 -3.15
C LYS A 151 -2.43 -10.90 -3.54
N ASP A 152 -2.40 -12.01 -2.81
CA ASP A 152 -3.16 -13.23 -3.12
C ASP A 152 -4.48 -13.32 -2.34
N VAL A 153 -4.76 -12.34 -1.47
CA VAL A 153 -5.99 -12.30 -0.68
C VAL A 153 -7.06 -11.55 -1.45
N GLU A 154 -8.20 -12.18 -1.61
CA GLU A 154 -9.40 -11.62 -2.20
C GLU A 154 -9.83 -10.34 -1.45
N TRP A 155 -10.45 -9.38 -2.15
CA TRP A 155 -10.71 -8.04 -1.62
C TRP A 155 -11.65 -8.03 -0.41
N HIS A 156 -12.72 -8.84 -0.40
CA HIS A 156 -13.63 -8.91 0.75
C HIS A 156 -12.89 -9.37 2.00
N HIS A 157 -12.13 -10.46 1.89
CA HIS A 157 -11.34 -10.96 3.01
C HIS A 157 -10.25 -9.98 3.46
N ARG A 158 -9.65 -9.25 2.52
CA ARG A 158 -8.68 -8.18 2.86
C ARG A 158 -9.34 -7.06 3.66
N ILE A 159 -10.57 -6.67 3.32
CA ILE A 159 -11.32 -5.65 4.05
C ILE A 159 -11.69 -6.17 5.44
N GLU A 160 -12.11 -7.43 5.57
CA GLU A 160 -12.36 -8.07 6.87
C GLU A 160 -11.13 -8.03 7.77
N LEU A 161 -9.96 -8.41 7.25
CA LEU A 161 -8.68 -8.33 7.99
C LEU A 161 -8.34 -6.89 8.38
N ASN A 162 -8.65 -5.91 7.55
CA ASN A 162 -8.45 -4.50 7.86
C ASN A 162 -9.40 -4.02 8.97
N CYS A 163 -10.69 -4.40 8.93
CA CYS A 163 -11.67 -4.10 9.99
C CYS A 163 -11.26 -4.77 11.31
N TRP A 164 -10.86 -6.04 11.25
CA TRP A 164 -10.36 -6.75 12.42
C TRP A 164 -9.19 -6.02 13.09
N TYR A 165 -8.23 -5.49 12.29
CA TYR A 165 -7.14 -4.69 12.84
C TYR A 165 -7.65 -3.43 13.57
N VAL A 166 -8.65 -2.74 13.02
CA VAL A 166 -9.23 -1.54 13.64
C VAL A 166 -9.78 -1.83 15.03
N ASP A 167 -10.43 -2.99 15.19
CA ASP A 167 -11.02 -3.44 16.45
C ASP A 167 -9.96 -3.87 17.48
N HIS A 168 -8.82 -4.40 17.02
CA HIS A 168 -7.80 -5.02 17.89
C HIS A 168 -6.51 -4.19 18.01
N MET A 169 -6.54 -2.92 17.57
CA MET A 169 -5.37 -2.03 17.60
C MET A 169 -4.72 -1.95 18.98
N SER A 170 -3.45 -2.31 19.05
CA SER A 170 -2.63 -2.20 20.25
C SER A 170 -1.16 -2.05 19.87
N LEU A 171 -0.36 -1.54 20.80
CA LEU A 171 1.09 -1.45 20.60
C LEU A 171 1.73 -2.83 20.35
N ALA A 172 1.29 -3.84 21.09
CA ALA A 172 1.78 -5.21 20.93
C ALA A 172 1.48 -5.78 19.54
N LEU A 173 0.26 -5.54 19.02
CA LEU A 173 -0.12 -5.95 17.68
C LEU A 173 0.70 -5.20 16.61
N ASP A 174 0.88 -3.90 16.77
CA ASP A 174 1.68 -3.08 15.85
C ASP A 174 3.13 -3.55 15.80
N VAL A 175 3.74 -3.81 16.95
CA VAL A 175 5.11 -4.36 17.03
C VAL A 175 5.18 -5.73 16.34
N ARG A 176 4.21 -6.62 16.59
CA ARG A 176 4.13 -7.92 15.91
C ARG A 176 4.06 -7.77 14.38
N ILE A 177 3.21 -6.87 13.88
CA ILE A 177 3.08 -6.61 12.44
C ILE A 177 4.40 -6.11 11.85
N LEU A 178 5.13 -5.22 12.54
CA LEU A 178 6.44 -4.73 12.10
C LEU A 178 7.45 -5.87 11.96
N PHE A 179 7.55 -6.75 12.97
CA PHE A 179 8.47 -7.90 12.91
C PHE A 179 8.13 -8.85 11.77
N VAL A 180 6.85 -9.19 11.59
CA VAL A 180 6.42 -10.07 10.49
C VAL A 180 6.69 -9.40 9.13
N THR A 181 6.44 -8.10 9.02
CA THR A 181 6.73 -7.34 7.78
C THR A 181 8.22 -7.38 7.46
N ALA A 182 9.09 -7.09 8.44
CA ALA A 182 10.54 -7.13 8.24
C ALA A 182 11.01 -8.51 7.78
N PHE A 183 10.51 -9.58 8.40
CA PHE A 183 10.83 -10.96 8.04
C PHE A 183 10.39 -11.30 6.61
N LYS A 184 9.15 -10.92 6.21
CA LYS A 184 8.63 -11.15 4.86
C LYS A 184 9.39 -10.36 3.79
N VAL A 185 9.78 -9.12 4.09
CA VAL A 185 10.60 -8.32 3.17
C VAL A 185 11.98 -8.94 2.98
N LEU A 186 12.63 -9.41 4.06
CA LEU A 186 13.93 -10.07 3.98
C LEU A 186 13.88 -11.40 3.19
N LYS A 187 12.80 -12.15 3.31
CA LYS A 187 12.59 -13.40 2.56
C LYS A 187 12.08 -13.18 1.13
N ASN A 188 11.74 -11.94 0.77
CA ASN A 188 11.09 -11.61 -0.51
C ASN A 188 9.80 -12.42 -0.77
N GLU A 189 9.08 -12.78 0.32
CA GLU A 189 7.81 -13.52 0.23
C GLU A 189 6.68 -12.60 -0.28
N ASP A 190 5.73 -13.17 -1.03
CA ASP A 190 4.49 -12.53 -1.50
C ASP A 190 4.69 -11.27 -2.40
N ASN A 191 5.83 -11.14 -3.09
CA ASN A 191 6.12 -9.99 -3.96
C ASN A 191 5.58 -10.16 -5.39
N VAL A 192 5.19 -11.38 -5.76
CA VAL A 192 4.67 -11.70 -7.09
C VAL A 192 3.14 -11.71 -7.05
N ASN A 193 2.51 -11.00 -7.98
CA ASN A 193 1.06 -11.07 -8.19
C ASN A 193 0.79 -12.26 -9.10
N THR A 194 0.22 -13.34 -8.57
CA THR A 194 0.04 -14.60 -9.30
C THR A 194 -1.05 -14.54 -10.37
N GLY A 195 -1.81 -13.44 -10.46
CA GLY A 195 -2.92 -13.29 -11.40
C GLY A 195 -4.20 -14.00 -10.98
N GLU A 196 -4.15 -14.89 -9.99
CA GLU A 196 -5.31 -15.63 -9.49
C GLU A 196 -6.39 -14.73 -8.91
N THR A 197 -5.99 -13.57 -8.36
CA THR A 197 -6.90 -12.55 -7.82
C THR A 197 -7.79 -11.96 -8.91
N LEU A 198 -7.27 -11.78 -10.13
CA LEU A 198 -8.04 -11.29 -11.28
C LEU A 198 -9.17 -12.26 -11.68
N ALA A 199 -8.84 -13.53 -11.81
CA ALA A 199 -9.81 -14.54 -12.21
C ALA A 199 -10.92 -14.76 -11.16
N ARG A 200 -10.59 -14.61 -9.87
CA ARG A 200 -11.57 -14.69 -8.77
C ARG A 200 -12.46 -13.46 -8.67
N ASP A 201 -11.90 -12.26 -8.82
CA ASP A 201 -12.64 -10.99 -8.79
C ASP A 201 -13.63 -10.92 -9.96
N ASP A 202 -13.23 -11.35 -11.17
CA ASP A 202 -14.10 -11.41 -12.36
C ASP A 202 -15.21 -12.45 -12.19
N ALA A 203 -14.94 -13.61 -11.62
CA ALA A 203 -15.93 -14.65 -11.37
C ALA A 203 -16.98 -14.22 -10.33
N GLN A 204 -16.57 -13.53 -9.26
CA GLN A 204 -17.50 -13.01 -8.24
C GLN A 204 -18.31 -11.82 -8.74
N ALA A 205 -17.73 -10.95 -9.56
CA ALA A 205 -18.45 -9.86 -10.20
C ALA A 205 -19.57 -10.41 -11.12
N GLN A 206 -19.27 -11.47 -11.89
CA GLN A 206 -20.27 -12.15 -12.74
C GLN A 206 -21.36 -12.85 -11.93
N GLU A 207 -21.01 -13.48 -10.81
CA GLU A 207 -21.97 -14.15 -9.94
C GLU A 207 -22.90 -13.15 -9.23
N THR A 208 -22.40 -11.96 -8.90
CA THR A 208 -23.19 -10.88 -8.30
C THR A 208 -24.16 -10.26 -9.29
N VAL A 209 -23.77 -10.16 -10.57
CA VAL A 209 -24.65 -9.66 -11.65
C VAL A 209 -25.73 -10.67 -11.99
N MET A 210 -25.46 -11.98 -11.92
CA MET A 210 -26.47 -13.01 -12.18
C MET A 210 -27.49 -13.21 -11.04
N LYS A 211 -27.21 -12.72 -9.84
CA LYS A 211 -28.11 -12.80 -8.66
C LYS A 211 -28.98 -11.55 -8.48
N ARG A 212 -28.90 -10.56 -9.40
CA ARG A 212 -29.78 -9.38 -9.47
C ARG A 212 -30.75 -9.52 -10.61
#